data_95ffcfc905f11c646e9dd1622be1f6b2
#
_entry.id   95ffcfc905f11c646e9dd1622be1f6b2
#
_cell.length_a   1.000
_cell.length_b   1.000
_cell.length_c   1.000
_cell.angle_alpha   90.00
_cell.angle_beta   90.00
_cell.angle_gamma   90.00
#
_symmetry.space_group_name_H-M   'P 1'
#
loop_
_entity.id
_entity.type
_entity.pdbx_description
1 polymer ?
#
loop_
_entity_poly.entity_id
_entity_poly.type
_entity_poly.pdbx_seq_one_letter_code
_entity_poly.pdbx_strand_id
1 'polypeptide(L)'
;MTDPLYVFDGHNDLPWAMRELCGYELDQADLLAGEPRLQTDLPRLRQGRVGAQFWSVYVPCRLVGDSAVTATLEQIDFVKRLVARYDDRLSLATTAADVDLAVESGRVASLLGMEGGHSIGGSLGTLRMMYELGVRYMTLTHNENVPWADSATDEPILGGLSDFGRGVVREMNRLGMFVDLSHVSPDVMRDALETTVAPVVFSHSCAKALCDSDRNVPDDVLADMARGGGVCMVTFVPMFVHQGVADWYAECLDVTEGRGGDRRRFSDVDPVLAERMQTHPPPACTVDDVADHAEHVREVAGVDHVGLGGDYDGATFFPERMGDVSSYPLLLDTLRGRGWSDTELTRLAHGNVLRAMREVELVSRTRAAG
;
A
#
# COMPACT_ATOMS: atom_id res chain seq x y z
N MET A 1 -10.86 4.83 -28.70
CA MET A 1 -10.67 3.46 -28.18
C MET A 1 -10.78 3.60 -26.69
N THR A 2 -11.64 2.83 -26.03
CA THR A 2 -11.69 2.78 -24.56
C THR A 2 -10.37 2.16 -24.10
N ASP A 3 -9.65 2.82 -23.18
CA ASP A 3 -8.46 2.26 -22.54
C ASP A 3 -8.77 0.86 -22.02
N PRO A 4 -7.90 -0.13 -22.26
CA PRO A 4 -8.14 -1.46 -21.72
C PRO A 4 -8.20 -1.37 -20.19
N LEU A 5 -9.23 -1.96 -19.59
CA LEU A 5 -9.37 -2.00 -18.14
C LEU A 5 -8.23 -2.83 -17.54
N TYR A 6 -7.29 -2.16 -16.88
CA TYR A 6 -6.21 -2.76 -16.11
C TYR A 6 -6.26 -2.25 -14.67
N VAL A 7 -5.52 -2.89 -13.79
CA VAL A 7 -5.41 -2.50 -12.37
C VAL A 7 -4.08 -1.80 -12.14
N PHE A 8 -4.12 -0.69 -11.45
CA PHE A 8 -3.00 -0.06 -10.80
C PHE A 8 -3.09 -0.37 -9.31
N ASP A 9 -2.30 -1.33 -8.85
CA ASP A 9 -2.27 -1.76 -7.46
C ASP A 9 -1.36 -0.87 -6.62
N GLY A 10 -1.91 -0.36 -5.51
CA GLY A 10 -1.23 0.58 -4.62
C GLY A 10 -0.16 -0.04 -3.73
N HIS A 11 -0.20 -1.36 -3.49
CA HIS A 11 0.72 -1.98 -2.53
C HIS A 11 0.88 -3.48 -2.73
N ASN A 12 2.14 -3.94 -2.75
CA ASN A 12 2.48 -5.36 -2.87
C ASN A 12 3.88 -5.63 -2.30
N ASP A 13 3.99 -6.60 -1.40
CA ASP A 13 5.20 -6.92 -0.65
C ASP A 13 6.07 -8.04 -1.24
N LEU A 14 5.89 -8.34 -2.53
CA LEU A 14 6.77 -9.29 -3.21
C LEU A 14 8.27 -9.06 -2.90
N PRO A 15 8.79 -7.81 -2.82
CA PRO A 15 10.21 -7.60 -2.52
C PRO A 15 10.63 -8.14 -1.17
N TRP A 16 9.79 -7.95 -0.11
CA TRP A 16 10.08 -8.50 1.20
C TRP A 16 9.88 -10.01 1.25
N ALA A 17 8.82 -10.53 0.66
CA ALA A 17 8.57 -11.96 0.56
C ALA A 17 9.72 -12.69 -0.16
N MET A 18 10.30 -12.11 -1.19
CA MET A 18 11.49 -12.64 -1.87
C MET A 18 12.75 -12.61 -1.00
N ARG A 19 12.89 -11.60 -0.12
CA ARG A 19 13.98 -11.59 0.88
C ARG A 19 13.85 -12.77 1.84
N GLU A 20 12.65 -12.97 2.40
CA GLU A 20 12.37 -14.06 3.34
C GLU A 20 12.51 -15.43 2.66
N LEU A 21 12.01 -15.56 1.45
CA LEU A 21 11.98 -16.82 0.71
C LEU A 21 13.36 -17.29 0.26
N CYS A 22 14.20 -16.38 -0.26
CA CYS A 22 15.43 -16.75 -0.96
C CYS A 22 16.55 -15.69 -0.90
N GLY A 23 16.51 -14.76 0.07
CA GLY A 23 17.57 -13.76 0.24
C GLY A 23 17.82 -12.90 -1.02
N TYR A 24 16.76 -12.59 -1.78
CA TYR A 24 16.80 -11.85 -3.06
C TYR A 24 17.45 -12.58 -4.24
N GLU A 25 17.68 -13.88 -4.15
CA GLU A 25 18.25 -14.67 -5.24
C GLU A 25 17.17 -15.07 -6.25
N LEU A 26 17.06 -14.30 -7.34
CA LEU A 26 16.01 -14.47 -8.36
C LEU A 26 16.02 -15.85 -9.05
N ASP A 27 17.13 -16.59 -9.02
CA ASP A 27 17.24 -17.92 -9.59
C ASP A 27 16.64 -19.01 -8.66
N GLN A 28 16.27 -18.68 -7.43
CA GLN A 28 15.68 -19.61 -6.46
C GLN A 28 14.14 -19.55 -6.40
N ALA A 29 13.51 -18.66 -7.20
CA ALA A 29 12.08 -18.53 -7.35
C ALA A 29 11.70 -18.38 -8.82
N ASP A 30 10.79 -19.22 -9.32
CA ASP A 30 10.39 -19.18 -10.73
C ASP A 30 9.18 -18.25 -10.95
N LEU A 31 9.41 -16.95 -10.88
CA LEU A 31 8.37 -15.95 -11.11
C LEU A 31 7.82 -15.96 -12.55
N LEU A 32 8.50 -16.60 -13.51
CA LEU A 32 8.07 -16.69 -14.90
C LEU A 32 7.10 -17.85 -15.13
N ALA A 33 7.36 -19.01 -14.53
CA ALA A 33 6.49 -20.18 -14.66
C ALA A 33 5.37 -20.21 -13.60
N GLY A 34 5.57 -19.50 -12.50
CA GLY A 34 4.68 -19.43 -11.35
C GLY A 34 5.34 -19.92 -10.07
N GLU A 35 5.22 -19.13 -8.98
CA GLU A 35 5.83 -19.43 -7.69
C GLU A 35 4.73 -19.67 -6.63
N PRO A 36 4.40 -20.93 -6.31
CA PRO A 36 3.27 -21.25 -5.43
C PRO A 36 3.46 -20.83 -3.96
N ARG A 37 4.70 -20.49 -3.56
CA ARG A 37 5.00 -20.01 -2.19
C ARG A 37 4.71 -18.51 -2.02
N LEU A 38 4.44 -17.81 -3.12
CA LEU A 38 4.14 -16.38 -3.17
C LEU A 38 2.69 -16.16 -3.61
N GLN A 39 2.15 -14.97 -3.36
CA GLN A 39 0.83 -14.54 -3.84
C GLN A 39 0.95 -13.77 -5.16
N THR A 40 2.18 -13.43 -5.56
CA THR A 40 2.49 -12.65 -6.76
C THR A 40 3.53 -13.35 -7.63
N ASP A 41 3.22 -13.52 -8.91
CA ASP A 41 4.14 -13.90 -9.98
C ASP A 41 3.66 -13.34 -11.34
N LEU A 42 4.49 -13.44 -12.37
CA LEU A 42 4.21 -12.85 -13.68
C LEU A 42 2.95 -13.42 -14.35
N PRO A 43 2.68 -14.74 -14.34
CA PRO A 43 1.42 -15.30 -14.84
C PRO A 43 0.19 -14.75 -14.10
N ARG A 44 0.21 -14.68 -12.77
CA ARG A 44 -0.92 -14.21 -11.96
C ARG A 44 -1.14 -12.70 -12.07
N LEU A 45 -0.07 -11.88 -12.16
CA LEU A 45 -0.19 -10.46 -12.50
C LEU A 45 -0.95 -10.26 -13.82
N ARG A 46 -0.62 -11.04 -14.84
CA ARG A 46 -1.33 -10.99 -16.13
C ARG A 46 -2.79 -11.44 -16.00
N GLN A 47 -3.08 -12.50 -15.25
CA GLN A 47 -4.46 -12.98 -15.00
C GLN A 47 -5.26 -11.93 -14.25
N GLY A 48 -4.66 -11.27 -13.25
CA GLY A 48 -5.23 -10.17 -12.48
C GLY A 48 -5.36 -8.86 -13.26
N ARG A 49 -4.88 -8.82 -14.50
CA ARG A 49 -4.86 -7.59 -15.33
C ARG A 49 -4.10 -6.44 -14.66
N VAL A 50 -3.09 -6.74 -13.86
CA VAL A 50 -2.25 -5.73 -13.23
C VAL A 50 -1.39 -5.08 -14.31
N GLY A 51 -1.62 -3.81 -14.58
CA GLY A 51 -0.87 -3.01 -15.56
C GLY A 51 0.12 -2.05 -14.89
N ALA A 52 -0.10 -1.73 -13.61
CA ALA A 52 0.83 -0.95 -12.81
C ALA A 52 0.83 -1.44 -11.35
N GLN A 53 2.00 -1.44 -10.72
CA GLN A 53 2.21 -1.94 -9.38
C GLN A 53 3.16 -1.04 -8.60
N PHE A 54 2.73 -0.61 -7.41
CA PHE A 54 3.66 -0.14 -6.39
C PHE A 54 4.23 -1.35 -5.65
N TRP A 55 5.53 -1.58 -5.81
CA TRP A 55 6.29 -2.55 -5.04
C TRP A 55 6.70 -1.91 -3.72
N SER A 56 6.29 -2.50 -2.61
CA SER A 56 6.69 -2.05 -1.29
C SER A 56 8.19 -2.30 -1.07
N VAL A 57 8.93 -1.25 -0.73
CA VAL A 57 10.30 -1.37 -0.22
C VAL A 57 10.26 -1.26 1.30
N TYR A 58 9.56 -2.22 1.88
CA TYR A 58 9.37 -2.40 3.32
C TYR A 58 10.64 -2.84 4.03
N VAL A 59 10.82 -2.37 5.26
CA VAL A 59 11.82 -2.91 6.20
C VAL A 59 11.22 -2.91 7.62
N PRO A 60 11.56 -3.91 8.46
CA PRO A 60 11.01 -4.01 9.80
C PRO A 60 11.32 -2.80 10.69
N CYS A 61 10.35 -2.36 11.50
CA CYS A 61 10.47 -1.18 12.38
C CYS A 61 11.63 -1.31 13.41
N ARG A 62 12.04 -2.54 13.78
CA ARG A 62 13.23 -2.77 14.63
C ARG A 62 14.54 -2.29 14.02
N LEU A 63 14.59 -2.07 12.71
CA LEU A 63 15.73 -1.45 12.05
C LEU A 63 15.61 0.07 12.18
N VAL A 64 16.63 0.71 12.73
CA VAL A 64 16.64 2.15 12.97
C VAL A 64 17.91 2.80 12.41
N GLY A 65 17.82 4.08 12.06
CA GLY A 65 18.96 4.83 11.53
C GLY A 65 19.58 4.18 10.31
N ASP A 66 20.90 4.03 10.30
CA ASP A 66 21.66 3.53 9.13
C ASP A 66 21.25 2.11 8.70
N SER A 67 20.83 1.26 9.65
CA SER A 67 20.41 -0.10 9.32
C SER A 67 19.08 -0.13 8.55
N ALA A 68 18.13 0.76 8.87
CA ALA A 68 16.89 0.91 8.11
C ALA A 68 17.19 1.45 6.71
N VAL A 69 18.02 2.49 6.61
CA VAL A 69 18.44 3.06 5.31
C VAL A 69 19.10 2.01 4.42
N THR A 70 20.05 1.24 4.97
CA THR A 70 20.75 0.19 4.21
C THR A 70 19.79 -0.88 3.72
N ALA A 71 18.91 -1.40 4.59
CA ALA A 71 17.94 -2.42 4.21
C ALA A 71 16.94 -1.92 3.14
N THR A 72 16.53 -0.64 3.22
CA THR A 72 15.69 -0.01 2.19
C THR A 72 16.41 0.08 0.84
N LEU A 73 17.70 0.41 0.83
CA LEU A 73 18.50 0.41 -0.40
C LEU A 73 18.63 -0.99 -1.01
N GLU A 74 18.75 -2.04 -0.20
CA GLU A 74 18.75 -3.43 -0.66
C GLU A 74 17.39 -3.82 -1.29
N GLN A 75 16.27 -3.35 -0.73
CA GLN A 75 14.94 -3.54 -1.32
C GLN A 75 14.81 -2.84 -2.68
N ILE A 76 15.26 -1.57 -2.77
CA ILE A 76 15.26 -0.81 -4.02
C ILE A 76 16.12 -1.51 -5.08
N ASP A 77 17.30 -1.99 -4.72
CA ASP A 77 18.19 -2.75 -5.61
C ASP A 77 17.48 -4.00 -6.12
N PHE A 78 16.86 -4.77 -5.21
CA PHE A 78 16.13 -5.97 -5.59
C PHE A 78 15.04 -5.68 -6.63
N VAL A 79 14.17 -4.67 -6.41
CA VAL A 79 13.13 -4.34 -7.39
C VAL A 79 13.72 -3.93 -8.73
N LYS A 80 14.81 -3.16 -8.74
CA LYS A 80 15.49 -2.79 -10.00
C LYS A 80 16.06 -4.01 -10.72
N ARG A 81 16.65 -4.97 -10.01
CA ARG A 81 17.12 -6.24 -10.58
C ARG A 81 15.97 -7.11 -11.08
N LEU A 82 14.85 -7.17 -10.35
CA LEU A 82 13.64 -7.86 -10.76
C LEU A 82 13.12 -7.31 -12.10
N VAL A 83 12.97 -6.00 -12.20
CA VAL A 83 12.51 -5.33 -13.44
C VAL A 83 13.50 -5.57 -14.59
N ALA A 84 14.81 -5.48 -14.34
CA ALA A 84 15.82 -5.73 -15.36
C ALA A 84 15.87 -7.20 -15.80
N ARG A 85 15.57 -8.15 -14.91
CA ARG A 85 15.52 -9.59 -15.21
C ARG A 85 14.36 -9.94 -16.14
N TYR A 86 13.23 -9.25 -15.99
CA TYR A 86 11.98 -9.49 -16.71
C TYR A 86 11.54 -8.27 -17.52
N ASP A 87 12.48 -7.64 -18.22
CA ASP A 87 12.29 -6.38 -18.94
C ASP A 87 11.31 -6.48 -20.14
N ASP A 88 10.99 -7.69 -20.57
CA ASP A 88 9.92 -7.97 -21.52
C ASP A 88 8.51 -8.01 -20.88
N ARG A 89 8.41 -8.04 -19.56
CA ARG A 89 7.16 -8.08 -18.76
C ARG A 89 6.97 -6.89 -17.85
N LEU A 90 8.06 -6.38 -17.29
CA LEU A 90 8.08 -5.29 -16.30
C LEU A 90 8.81 -4.07 -16.90
N SER A 91 8.43 -2.88 -16.44
CA SER A 91 9.10 -1.63 -16.83
C SER A 91 9.16 -0.71 -15.63
N LEU A 92 10.34 -0.24 -15.23
CA LEU A 92 10.45 0.74 -14.16
C LEU A 92 9.73 2.03 -14.58
N ALA A 93 8.88 2.55 -13.69
CA ALA A 93 8.13 3.78 -13.88
C ALA A 93 8.39 4.73 -12.71
N THR A 94 8.56 6.00 -13.02
CA THR A 94 8.80 7.07 -12.04
C THR A 94 7.87 8.27 -12.25
N THR A 95 7.13 8.25 -13.34
CA THR A 95 6.12 9.27 -13.69
C THR A 95 4.85 8.61 -14.19
N ALA A 96 3.73 9.35 -14.16
CA ALA A 96 2.48 8.88 -14.76
C ALA A 96 2.64 8.60 -16.27
N ALA A 97 3.48 9.34 -16.97
CA ALA A 97 3.79 9.09 -18.37
C ALA A 97 4.56 7.78 -18.58
N ASP A 98 5.46 7.40 -17.65
CA ASP A 98 6.14 6.11 -17.71
C ASP A 98 5.14 4.95 -17.52
N VAL A 99 4.12 5.15 -16.66
CA VAL A 99 3.03 4.17 -16.48
C VAL A 99 2.26 3.98 -17.78
N ASP A 100 1.83 5.08 -18.42
CA ASP A 100 1.12 5.02 -19.69
C ASP A 100 1.96 4.24 -20.74
N LEU A 101 3.24 4.58 -20.90
CA LEU A 101 4.15 3.92 -21.84
C LEU A 101 4.37 2.44 -21.55
N ALA A 102 4.48 2.06 -20.28
CA ALA A 102 4.64 0.65 -19.89
C ALA A 102 3.39 -0.16 -20.28
N VAL A 103 2.20 0.34 -19.91
CA VAL A 103 0.91 -0.31 -20.22
C VAL A 103 0.68 -0.40 -21.74
N GLU A 104 0.95 0.67 -22.48
CA GLU A 104 0.86 0.66 -23.95
C GLU A 104 1.78 -0.38 -24.59
N SER A 105 2.94 -0.63 -24.00
CA SER A 105 3.89 -1.66 -24.45
C SER A 105 3.54 -3.07 -23.98
N GLY A 106 2.46 -3.26 -23.22
CA GLY A 106 2.02 -4.55 -22.67
C GLY A 106 2.85 -5.05 -21.47
N ARG A 107 3.55 -4.14 -20.79
CA ARG A 107 4.35 -4.41 -19.59
C ARG A 107 3.68 -3.85 -18.34
N VAL A 108 3.99 -4.44 -17.18
CA VAL A 108 3.56 -3.90 -15.88
C VAL A 108 4.49 -2.74 -15.50
N ALA A 109 3.91 -1.56 -15.34
CA ALA A 109 4.63 -0.41 -14.78
C ALA A 109 5.00 -0.70 -13.33
N SER A 110 6.27 -0.70 -13.02
CA SER A 110 6.83 -1.04 -11.71
C SER A 110 7.31 0.22 -11.01
N LEU A 111 6.60 0.63 -9.96
CA LEU A 111 6.90 1.79 -9.14
C LEU A 111 7.44 1.34 -7.77
N LEU A 112 8.16 2.21 -7.07
CA LEU A 112 8.67 1.96 -5.73
C LEU A 112 7.87 2.76 -4.70
N GLY A 113 7.32 2.05 -3.71
CA GLY A 113 6.66 2.62 -2.54
C GLY A 113 7.46 2.31 -1.28
N MET A 114 7.95 3.33 -0.59
CA MET A 114 8.70 3.15 0.65
C MET A 114 7.76 3.08 1.84
N GLU A 115 7.74 1.93 2.53
CA GLU A 115 6.81 1.69 3.61
C GLU A 115 7.47 1.89 4.98
N GLY A 116 7.16 3.02 5.57
CA GLY A 116 7.63 3.42 6.89
C GLY A 116 8.71 4.50 6.88
N GLY A 117 8.41 5.63 7.54
CA GLY A 117 9.30 6.78 7.64
C GLY A 117 10.60 6.55 8.41
N HIS A 118 10.74 5.43 9.13
CA HIS A 118 12.01 5.02 9.73
C HIS A 118 13.10 4.77 8.66
N SER A 119 12.70 4.42 7.43
CA SER A 119 13.59 4.20 6.27
C SER A 119 14.41 5.42 5.86
N ILE A 120 14.01 6.64 6.27
CA ILE A 120 14.82 7.84 5.98
C ILE A 120 15.88 8.14 7.06
N GLY A 121 15.96 7.36 8.15
CA GLY A 121 16.92 7.58 9.23
C GLY A 121 16.85 8.97 9.87
N GLY A 122 15.68 9.64 9.85
CA GLY A 122 15.49 11.00 10.36
C GLY A 122 16.14 12.10 9.49
N SER A 123 16.40 11.85 8.22
CA SER A 123 17.13 12.77 7.32
C SER A 123 16.34 13.12 6.06
N LEU A 124 16.08 14.42 5.85
CA LEU A 124 15.53 14.91 4.58
C LEU A 124 16.52 14.71 3.41
N GLY A 125 17.81 14.64 3.68
CA GLY A 125 18.82 14.29 2.68
C GLY A 125 18.60 12.86 2.15
N THR A 126 18.38 11.92 3.06
CA THR A 126 18.05 10.52 2.71
C THR A 126 16.74 10.44 1.93
N LEU A 127 15.68 11.15 2.37
CA LEU A 127 14.42 11.20 1.64
C LEU A 127 14.61 11.65 0.18
N ARG A 128 15.40 12.70 -0.05
CA ARG A 128 15.73 13.16 -1.41
C ARG A 128 16.43 12.09 -2.25
N MET A 129 17.40 11.39 -1.64
CA MET A 129 18.12 10.33 -2.35
C MET A 129 17.23 9.11 -2.63
N MET A 130 16.31 8.75 -1.75
CA MET A 130 15.31 7.70 -2.03
C MET A 130 14.42 8.09 -3.23
N TYR A 131 14.01 9.36 -3.34
CA TYR A 131 13.30 9.87 -4.52
C TYR A 131 14.12 9.76 -5.81
N GLU A 132 15.40 10.16 -5.78
CA GLU A 132 16.32 10.02 -6.92
C GLU A 132 16.51 8.55 -7.33
N LEU A 133 16.45 7.63 -6.38
CA LEU A 133 16.51 6.19 -6.64
C LEU A 133 15.20 5.61 -7.21
N GLY A 134 14.14 6.41 -7.28
CA GLY A 134 12.88 6.04 -7.94
C GLY A 134 11.69 5.86 -7.02
N VAL A 135 11.82 6.08 -5.71
CA VAL A 135 10.68 6.01 -4.76
C VAL A 135 9.66 7.10 -5.09
N ARG A 136 8.38 6.74 -5.14
CA ARG A 136 7.29 7.67 -5.51
C ARG A 136 6.20 7.83 -4.48
N TYR A 137 6.17 7.00 -3.44
CA TYR A 137 5.48 7.32 -2.19
C TYR A 137 6.34 6.95 -0.97
N MET A 138 6.03 7.54 0.17
CA MET A 138 6.49 7.08 1.47
C MET A 138 5.32 7.08 2.45
N THR A 139 5.07 5.92 3.07
CA THR A 139 4.19 5.79 4.23
C THR A 139 4.90 6.40 5.44
N LEU A 140 4.25 7.34 6.14
CA LEU A 140 4.94 8.14 7.17
C LEU A 140 5.36 7.32 8.41
N THR A 141 4.63 6.24 8.71
CA THR A 141 4.97 5.23 9.74
C THR A 141 4.71 3.83 9.20
N HIS A 142 5.12 2.81 9.90
CA HIS A 142 4.59 1.45 9.80
C HIS A 142 3.93 1.09 11.15
N ASN A 143 4.15 -0.10 11.70
CA ASN A 143 3.48 -0.55 12.92
C ASN A 143 3.99 0.14 14.22
N GLU A 144 5.12 0.81 14.19
CA GLU A 144 5.68 1.53 15.33
C GLU A 144 5.81 3.02 15.01
N ASN A 145 5.72 3.85 16.06
CA ASN A 145 5.96 5.29 15.95
C ASN A 145 7.36 5.59 15.41
N VAL A 146 7.47 6.66 14.66
CA VAL A 146 8.77 7.29 14.39
C VAL A 146 8.91 8.55 15.24
N PRO A 147 10.13 9.10 15.44
CA PRO A 147 10.32 10.28 16.31
C PRO A 147 9.55 11.54 15.89
N TRP A 148 8.85 11.52 14.77
CA TRP A 148 8.18 12.66 14.18
C TRP A 148 6.74 12.40 13.70
N ALA A 149 6.22 11.16 13.85
CA ALA A 149 4.85 10.79 13.51
C ALA A 149 4.39 9.57 14.33
N ASP A 150 3.13 9.57 14.77
CA ASP A 150 2.51 8.46 15.48
C ASP A 150 1.90 7.44 14.50
N SER A 151 2.14 6.15 14.78
CA SER A 151 1.52 5.02 14.08
C SER A 151 0.10 4.77 14.58
N ALA A 152 -0.74 4.16 13.74
CA ALA A 152 -2.08 3.71 14.12
C ALA A 152 -2.06 2.56 15.14
N THR A 153 -1.01 1.75 15.15
CA THR A 153 -0.92 0.50 15.94
C THR A 153 0.06 0.58 17.11
N ASP A 154 0.56 1.78 17.43
CA ASP A 154 1.44 2.04 18.59
C ASP A 154 0.80 3.05 19.54
N GLU A 155 1.28 3.12 20.78
CA GLU A 155 0.81 4.10 21.76
C GLU A 155 1.21 5.51 21.30
N PRO A 156 0.26 6.47 21.19
CA PRO A 156 0.56 7.81 20.72
C PRO A 156 1.54 8.54 21.66
N ILE A 157 2.57 9.15 21.09
CA ILE A 157 3.59 9.92 21.85
C ILE A 157 3.61 11.40 21.50
N LEU A 158 3.14 11.77 20.31
CA LEU A 158 3.14 13.16 19.81
C LEU A 158 1.73 13.75 19.70
N GLY A 159 0.71 12.92 19.48
CA GLY A 159 -0.65 13.34 19.12
C GLY A 159 -0.69 13.95 17.72
N GLY A 160 0.05 13.36 16.78
CA GLY A 160 0.11 13.77 15.38
C GLY A 160 1.52 13.89 14.81
N LEU A 161 1.77 14.89 13.96
CA LEU A 161 3.07 15.20 13.36
C LEU A 161 3.86 16.21 14.17
N SER A 162 5.14 15.95 14.41
CA SER A 162 6.07 16.99 14.89
C SER A 162 6.35 18.03 13.79
N ASP A 163 7.06 19.12 14.13
CA ASP A 163 7.52 20.12 13.15
C ASP A 163 8.40 19.50 12.06
N PHE A 164 9.24 18.52 12.42
CA PHE A 164 10.04 17.76 11.45
C PHE A 164 9.14 16.92 10.55
N GLY A 165 8.11 16.22 11.08
CA GLY A 165 7.14 15.45 10.30
C GLY A 165 6.39 16.33 9.29
N ARG A 166 5.93 17.51 9.70
CA ARG A 166 5.36 18.51 8.77
C ARG A 166 6.39 18.96 7.73
N GLY A 167 7.67 19.05 8.09
CA GLY A 167 8.79 19.31 7.17
C GLY A 167 8.97 18.19 6.15
N VAL A 168 8.83 16.92 6.56
CA VAL A 168 8.86 15.76 5.67
C VAL A 168 7.73 15.82 4.64
N VAL A 169 6.48 16.07 5.06
CA VAL A 169 5.32 16.23 4.16
C VAL A 169 5.56 17.32 3.12
N ARG A 170 6.07 18.51 3.54
CA ARG A 170 6.37 19.61 2.62
C ARG A 170 7.47 19.25 1.63
N GLU A 171 8.50 18.49 2.07
CA GLU A 171 9.59 18.06 1.20
C GLU A 171 9.11 17.01 0.19
N MET A 172 8.24 16.07 0.58
CA MET A 172 7.62 15.11 -0.34
C MET A 172 6.81 15.84 -1.43
N ASN A 173 6.02 16.86 -1.05
CA ASN A 173 5.30 17.70 -2.04
C ASN A 173 6.27 18.42 -3.00
N ARG A 174 7.40 18.95 -2.47
CA ARG A 174 8.42 19.62 -3.29
C ARG A 174 9.07 18.67 -4.30
N LEU A 175 9.30 17.43 -3.89
CA LEU A 175 9.89 16.40 -4.74
C LEU A 175 8.92 15.88 -5.80
N GLY A 176 7.62 15.88 -5.55
CA GLY A 176 6.63 15.16 -6.37
C GLY A 176 6.48 13.71 -5.94
N MET A 177 6.59 13.46 -4.64
CA MET A 177 6.39 12.17 -4.00
C MET A 177 5.04 12.17 -3.28
N PHE A 178 4.22 11.14 -3.47
CA PHE A 178 3.00 10.95 -2.69
C PHE A 178 3.30 10.83 -1.20
N VAL A 179 2.53 11.56 -0.39
CA VAL A 179 2.40 11.30 1.04
C VAL A 179 1.42 10.15 1.20
N ASP A 180 1.88 9.01 1.68
CA ASP A 180 1.04 7.85 1.96
C ASP A 180 0.66 7.84 3.44
N LEU A 181 -0.64 7.76 3.70
CA LEU A 181 -1.25 7.85 5.03
C LEU A 181 -1.78 6.50 5.53
N SER A 182 -1.48 5.39 4.85
CA SER A 182 -1.65 4.06 5.45
C SER A 182 -0.78 3.94 6.70
N HIS A 183 -1.14 3.13 7.67
CA HIS A 183 -0.42 2.90 8.95
C HIS A 183 -0.36 4.06 9.95
N VAL A 184 -0.67 5.29 9.59
CA VAL A 184 -0.54 6.43 10.49
C VAL A 184 -1.76 6.60 11.40
N SER A 185 -1.56 7.18 12.58
CA SER A 185 -2.67 7.49 13.49
C SER A 185 -3.65 8.50 12.86
N PRO A 186 -4.94 8.54 13.29
CA PRO A 186 -5.91 9.51 12.79
C PRO A 186 -5.46 10.97 12.95
N ASP A 187 -4.69 11.29 14.00
CA ASP A 187 -4.17 12.64 14.22
C ASP A 187 -3.07 12.98 13.21
N VAL A 188 -2.21 12.01 12.86
CA VAL A 188 -1.23 12.17 11.76
C VAL A 188 -1.94 12.33 10.42
N MET A 189 -3.03 11.60 10.16
CA MET A 189 -3.82 11.75 8.92
C MET A 189 -4.31 13.20 8.77
N ARG A 190 -4.91 13.78 9.84
CA ARG A 190 -5.42 15.16 9.84
C ARG A 190 -4.29 16.18 9.69
N ASP A 191 -3.21 16.04 10.47
CA ASP A 191 -2.03 16.91 10.40
C ASP A 191 -1.37 16.92 9.02
N ALA A 192 -1.29 15.75 8.39
CA ALA A 192 -0.73 15.63 7.04
C ALA A 192 -1.65 16.28 5.99
N LEU A 193 -2.97 16.10 6.11
CA LEU A 193 -3.96 16.75 5.23
C LEU A 193 -3.96 18.27 5.38
N GLU A 194 -3.77 18.80 6.59
CA GLU A 194 -3.60 20.25 6.82
C GLU A 194 -2.27 20.78 6.24
N THR A 195 -1.23 19.94 6.20
CA THR A 195 0.13 20.36 5.82
C THR A 195 0.37 20.26 4.31
N THR A 196 -0.23 19.22 3.67
CA THR A 196 -0.01 18.95 2.26
C THR A 196 -0.68 19.98 1.36
N VAL A 197 -0.11 20.17 0.17
CA VAL A 197 -0.68 20.96 -0.92
C VAL A 197 -0.83 20.15 -2.20
N ALA A 198 -0.56 18.85 -2.11
CA ALA A 198 -0.68 17.88 -3.19
C ALA A 198 -1.61 16.73 -2.75
N PRO A 199 -2.22 16.00 -3.68
CA PRO A 199 -2.96 14.80 -3.35
C PRO A 199 -2.16 13.82 -2.51
N VAL A 200 -2.80 13.25 -1.48
CA VAL A 200 -2.26 12.13 -0.70
C VAL A 200 -2.82 10.81 -1.19
N VAL A 201 -2.23 9.71 -0.76
CA VAL A 201 -2.80 8.37 -0.94
C VAL A 201 -2.92 7.65 0.41
N PHE A 202 -3.87 6.73 0.48
CA PHE A 202 -3.83 5.61 1.38
C PHE A 202 -3.53 4.40 0.49
N SER A 203 -2.30 3.94 0.47
CA SER A 203 -1.85 2.91 -0.49
C SER A 203 -2.54 1.57 -0.29
N HIS A 204 -2.96 1.24 0.95
CA HIS A 204 -3.64 0.02 1.34
C HIS A 204 -4.39 0.23 2.67
N SER A 205 -5.62 0.75 2.63
CA SER A 205 -6.47 0.97 3.81
C SER A 205 -7.95 0.78 3.46
N CYS A 206 -8.78 0.53 4.46
CA CYS A 206 -10.23 0.39 4.33
C CYS A 206 -10.98 1.49 5.10
N ALA A 207 -12.31 1.46 5.09
CA ALA A 207 -13.14 2.42 5.82
C ALA A 207 -13.39 1.97 7.27
N LYS A 208 -13.08 2.84 8.25
CA LYS A 208 -13.25 2.56 9.68
C LYS A 208 -14.72 2.36 10.07
N ALA A 209 -15.65 2.98 9.35
CA ALA A 209 -17.09 2.84 9.59
C ALA A 209 -17.63 1.41 9.37
N LEU A 210 -16.98 0.60 8.53
CA LEU A 210 -17.38 -0.78 8.26
C LEU A 210 -16.61 -1.80 9.09
N CYS A 211 -15.35 -1.51 9.41
CA CYS A 211 -14.52 -2.35 10.24
C CYS A 211 -13.68 -1.45 11.16
N ASP A 212 -13.95 -1.52 12.46
CA ASP A 212 -13.28 -0.71 13.49
C ASP A 212 -11.87 -1.24 13.78
N SER A 213 -11.02 -1.18 12.77
CA SER A 213 -9.59 -1.42 12.86
C SER A 213 -8.85 -0.10 12.92
N ASP A 214 -7.77 -0.02 13.70
CA ASP A 214 -6.93 1.18 13.79
C ASP A 214 -6.21 1.50 12.47
N ARG A 215 -6.10 0.49 11.58
CA ARG A 215 -5.52 0.63 10.25
C ARG A 215 -6.47 1.31 9.24
N ASN A 216 -7.75 1.47 9.59
CA ASN A 216 -8.79 1.97 8.69
C ASN A 216 -9.00 3.47 8.83
N VAL A 217 -9.50 4.08 7.76
CA VAL A 217 -9.64 5.53 7.60
C VAL A 217 -11.01 6.00 8.11
N PRO A 218 -11.08 6.97 9.03
CA PRO A 218 -12.33 7.60 9.44
C PRO A 218 -13.00 8.38 8.30
N ASP A 219 -14.34 8.48 8.31
CA ASP A 219 -15.12 9.13 7.25
C ASP A 219 -14.81 10.62 7.09
N ASP A 220 -14.54 11.34 8.20
CA ASP A 220 -14.11 12.74 8.15
C ASP A 220 -12.78 12.89 7.40
N VAL A 221 -11.85 11.95 7.61
CA VAL A 221 -10.55 11.92 6.92
C VAL A 221 -10.73 11.55 5.44
N LEU A 222 -11.61 10.58 5.10
CA LEU A 222 -11.94 10.26 3.70
C LEU A 222 -12.49 11.48 2.95
N ALA A 223 -13.39 12.24 3.60
CA ALA A 223 -13.95 13.46 3.02
C ALA A 223 -12.89 14.57 2.84
N ASP A 224 -11.96 14.72 3.81
CA ASP A 224 -10.87 15.69 3.73
C ASP A 224 -9.85 15.32 2.66
N MET A 225 -9.48 14.04 2.58
CA MET A 225 -8.64 13.50 1.51
C MET A 225 -9.22 13.81 0.13
N ALA A 226 -10.54 13.60 -0.04
CA ALA A 226 -11.22 13.86 -1.31
C ALA A 226 -11.14 15.34 -1.71
N ARG A 227 -11.31 16.29 -0.75
CA ARG A 227 -11.15 17.73 -1.02
C ARG A 227 -9.74 18.08 -1.50
N GLY A 228 -8.73 17.34 -1.06
CA GLY A 228 -7.33 17.49 -1.51
C GLY A 228 -6.99 16.74 -2.80
N GLY A 229 -7.96 16.08 -3.46
CA GLY A 229 -7.71 15.30 -4.68
C GLY A 229 -7.08 13.92 -4.43
N GLY A 230 -6.99 13.46 -3.18
CA GLY A 230 -6.37 12.21 -2.80
C GLY A 230 -7.15 10.94 -3.20
N VAL A 231 -6.58 9.78 -2.92
CA VAL A 231 -7.17 8.47 -3.24
C VAL A 231 -6.99 7.50 -2.08
N CYS A 232 -8.08 6.86 -1.65
CA CYS A 232 -8.04 5.72 -0.74
C CYS A 232 -8.05 4.43 -1.56
N MET A 233 -6.96 3.67 -1.51
CA MET A 233 -6.81 2.40 -2.22
C MET A 233 -7.18 1.27 -1.26
N VAL A 234 -8.35 0.67 -1.52
CA VAL A 234 -8.97 -0.35 -0.66
C VAL A 234 -8.08 -1.60 -0.62
N THR A 235 -7.71 -2.02 0.60
CA THR A 235 -6.93 -3.23 0.82
C THR A 235 -7.83 -4.47 0.92
N PHE A 236 -7.20 -5.65 0.74
CA PHE A 236 -7.90 -6.95 0.81
C PHE A 236 -7.55 -7.74 2.09
N VAL A 237 -6.81 -7.15 2.99
CA VAL A 237 -6.42 -7.76 4.27
C VAL A 237 -7.65 -7.99 5.16
N PRO A 238 -8.02 -9.26 5.48
CA PRO A 238 -9.32 -9.56 6.09
C PRO A 238 -9.58 -8.91 7.44
N MET A 239 -8.53 -8.68 8.25
CA MET A 239 -8.67 -7.99 9.54
C MET A 239 -8.92 -6.47 9.41
N PHE A 240 -8.83 -5.91 8.19
CA PHE A 240 -9.19 -4.52 7.91
C PHE A 240 -10.53 -4.44 7.16
N VAL A 241 -10.98 -5.57 6.61
CA VAL A 241 -12.19 -5.68 5.78
C VAL A 241 -13.42 -6.13 6.58
N HIS A 242 -13.28 -7.15 7.45
CA HIS A 242 -14.41 -7.78 8.12
C HIS A 242 -14.28 -7.68 9.64
N GLN A 243 -15.26 -7.05 10.33
CA GLN A 243 -15.21 -6.81 11.78
C GLN A 243 -14.97 -8.08 12.60
N GLY A 244 -15.65 -9.18 12.28
CA GLY A 244 -15.44 -10.44 13.03
C GLY A 244 -14.03 -11.02 12.84
N VAL A 245 -13.35 -10.72 11.71
CA VAL A 245 -11.93 -11.10 11.52
C VAL A 245 -11.02 -10.15 12.29
N ALA A 246 -11.36 -8.85 12.36
CA ALA A 246 -10.66 -7.88 13.20
C ALA A 246 -10.71 -8.27 14.69
N ASP A 247 -11.89 -8.66 15.17
CA ASP A 247 -12.08 -9.12 16.54
C ASP A 247 -11.27 -10.40 16.83
N TRP A 248 -11.31 -11.38 15.92
CA TRP A 248 -10.48 -12.58 16.00
C TRP A 248 -8.98 -12.27 15.98
N TYR A 249 -8.55 -11.31 15.17
CA TYR A 249 -7.15 -10.89 15.14
C TYR A 249 -6.73 -10.20 16.43
N ALA A 250 -7.59 -9.36 17.02
CA ALA A 250 -7.34 -8.74 18.31
C ALA A 250 -7.12 -9.79 19.40
N GLU A 251 -7.92 -10.89 19.44
CA GLU A 251 -7.68 -12.00 20.33
C GLU A 251 -6.30 -12.68 20.09
N CYS A 252 -5.85 -12.76 18.83
CA CYS A 252 -4.51 -13.30 18.53
C CYS A 252 -3.41 -12.41 19.07
N LEU A 253 -3.58 -11.08 18.98
CA LEU A 253 -2.65 -10.10 19.55
C LEU A 253 -2.57 -10.21 21.08
N ASP A 254 -3.72 -10.36 21.77
CA ASP A 254 -3.77 -10.56 23.22
C ASP A 254 -3.07 -11.86 23.64
N VAL A 255 -3.23 -12.94 22.86
CA VAL A 255 -2.51 -14.21 23.09
C VAL A 255 -1.00 -14.03 22.90
N THR A 256 -0.59 -13.24 21.89
CA THR A 256 0.82 -12.93 21.63
C THR A 256 1.45 -12.22 22.84
N GLU A 257 0.79 -11.17 23.34
CA GLU A 257 1.24 -10.42 24.52
C GLU A 257 1.23 -11.31 25.79
N GLY A 258 0.19 -12.12 25.98
CA GLY A 258 0.10 -13.07 27.09
C GLY A 258 1.24 -14.12 27.09
N ARG A 259 1.86 -14.38 25.93
CA ARG A 259 3.05 -15.23 25.76
C ARG A 259 4.37 -14.45 25.87
N GLY A 260 4.32 -13.13 26.07
CA GLY A 260 5.50 -12.26 26.20
C GLY A 260 6.05 -11.75 24.87
N GLY A 261 5.29 -11.89 23.78
CA GLY A 261 5.62 -11.33 22.46
C GLY A 261 5.17 -9.86 22.32
N ASP A 262 5.62 -9.20 21.28
CA ASP A 262 5.24 -7.83 20.91
C ASP A 262 4.20 -7.86 19.79
N ARG A 263 2.98 -7.36 20.06
CA ARG A 263 1.85 -7.33 19.11
C ARG A 263 2.13 -6.59 17.81
N ARG A 264 3.16 -5.72 17.76
CA ARG A 264 3.57 -4.94 16.61
C ARG A 264 4.54 -5.67 15.68
N ARG A 265 5.01 -6.85 16.10
CA ARG A 265 6.03 -7.63 15.37
C ARG A 265 5.43 -8.88 14.74
N PHE A 266 5.46 -8.94 13.41
CA PHE A 266 4.97 -10.10 12.67
C PHE A 266 5.66 -11.42 13.14
N SER A 267 6.97 -11.39 13.43
CA SER A 267 7.69 -12.57 13.94
C SER A 267 7.10 -13.16 15.22
N ASP A 268 6.43 -12.36 16.04
CA ASP A 268 5.83 -12.78 17.30
C ASP A 268 4.35 -13.14 17.11
N VAL A 269 3.66 -12.47 16.16
CA VAL A 269 2.23 -12.65 15.89
C VAL A 269 1.97 -13.84 14.97
N ASP A 270 2.75 -14.01 13.89
CA ASP A 270 2.53 -15.05 12.87
C ASP A 270 2.45 -16.48 13.42
N PRO A 271 3.28 -16.91 14.40
CA PRO A 271 3.16 -18.23 15.00
C PRO A 271 1.81 -18.43 15.72
N VAL A 272 1.27 -17.38 16.34
CA VAL A 272 -0.04 -17.42 17.01
C VAL A 272 -1.16 -17.49 15.98
N LEU A 273 -1.06 -16.70 14.90
CA LEU A 273 -2.02 -16.78 13.80
C LEU A 273 -2.07 -18.18 13.18
N ALA A 274 -0.90 -18.77 12.88
CA ALA A 274 -0.80 -20.11 12.31
C ALA A 274 -1.42 -21.19 13.21
N GLU A 275 -1.23 -21.10 14.52
CA GLU A 275 -1.86 -21.99 15.50
C GLU A 275 -3.38 -21.79 15.57
N ARG A 276 -3.83 -20.53 15.64
CA ARG A 276 -5.24 -20.18 15.75
C ARG A 276 -6.04 -20.51 14.50
N MET A 277 -5.45 -20.34 13.32
CA MET A 277 -6.06 -20.74 12.04
C MET A 277 -6.45 -22.23 12.03
N GLN A 278 -5.69 -23.08 12.73
CA GLN A 278 -5.98 -24.52 12.81
C GLN A 278 -6.99 -24.88 13.92
N THR A 279 -7.00 -24.14 15.04
CA THR A 279 -7.78 -24.47 16.23
C THR A 279 -9.06 -23.67 16.36
N HIS A 280 -9.03 -22.40 15.95
CA HIS A 280 -10.13 -21.43 15.98
C HIS A 280 -10.02 -20.52 14.77
N PRO A 281 -10.38 -20.99 13.56
CA PRO A 281 -10.26 -20.18 12.35
C PRO A 281 -11.12 -18.92 12.42
N PRO A 282 -10.72 -17.82 11.74
CA PRO A 282 -11.53 -16.60 11.69
C PRO A 282 -12.86 -16.86 10.97
N PRO A 283 -13.84 -15.97 11.13
CA PRO A 283 -15.02 -15.94 10.26
C PRO A 283 -14.64 -15.82 8.79
N ALA A 284 -15.54 -16.28 7.90
CA ALA A 284 -15.36 -16.08 6.47
C ALA A 284 -15.35 -14.60 6.13
N CYS A 285 -14.39 -14.19 5.31
CA CYS A 285 -14.33 -12.90 4.66
C CYS A 285 -14.36 -13.14 3.14
N THR A 286 -15.11 -12.35 2.40
CA THR A 286 -15.42 -12.59 0.99
C THR A 286 -15.12 -11.37 0.12
N VAL A 287 -15.22 -11.53 -1.20
CA VAL A 287 -15.11 -10.40 -2.15
C VAL A 287 -16.22 -9.36 -1.94
N ASP A 288 -17.39 -9.77 -1.42
CA ASP A 288 -18.49 -8.85 -1.14
C ASP A 288 -18.14 -7.89 -0.01
N ASP A 289 -17.42 -8.35 1.02
CA ASP A 289 -16.95 -7.49 2.11
C ASP A 289 -15.95 -6.44 1.59
N VAL A 290 -15.07 -6.81 0.67
CA VAL A 290 -14.14 -5.86 0.01
C VAL A 290 -14.90 -4.87 -0.87
N ALA A 291 -15.92 -5.34 -1.60
CA ALA A 291 -16.77 -4.49 -2.43
C ALA A 291 -17.55 -3.47 -1.59
N ASP A 292 -18.02 -3.84 -0.39
CA ASP A 292 -18.69 -2.93 0.55
C ASP A 292 -17.78 -1.75 0.93
N HIS A 293 -16.50 -2.00 1.19
CA HIS A 293 -15.53 -0.94 1.45
C HIS A 293 -15.31 -0.01 0.25
N ALA A 294 -15.21 -0.57 -0.97
CA ALA A 294 -15.09 0.25 -2.17
C ALA A 294 -16.32 1.14 -2.39
N GLU A 295 -17.53 0.61 -2.11
CA GLU A 295 -18.78 1.36 -2.18
C GLU A 295 -18.87 2.44 -1.09
N HIS A 296 -18.46 2.14 0.15
CA HIS A 296 -18.45 3.11 1.23
C HIS A 296 -17.48 4.28 0.95
N VAL A 297 -16.24 3.98 0.51
CA VAL A 297 -15.29 5.05 0.11
C VAL A 297 -15.87 5.88 -1.04
N ARG A 298 -16.49 5.23 -2.05
CA ARG A 298 -17.19 5.93 -3.14
C ARG A 298 -18.31 6.83 -2.63
N GLU A 299 -19.08 6.37 -1.65
CA GLU A 299 -20.20 7.13 -1.07
C GLU A 299 -19.71 8.35 -0.29
N VAL A 300 -18.67 8.20 0.53
CA VAL A 300 -18.15 9.28 1.40
C VAL A 300 -17.25 10.24 0.65
N ALA A 301 -16.31 9.73 -0.14
CA ALA A 301 -15.27 10.53 -0.81
C ALA A 301 -15.60 10.85 -2.27
N GLY A 302 -16.51 10.10 -2.89
CA GLY A 302 -16.80 10.19 -4.32
C GLY A 302 -16.00 9.21 -5.17
N VAL A 303 -16.55 8.87 -6.34
CA VAL A 303 -15.98 7.86 -7.25
C VAL A 303 -14.59 8.19 -7.77
N ASP A 304 -14.19 9.45 -7.74
CA ASP A 304 -12.87 9.92 -8.19
C ASP A 304 -11.75 9.73 -7.14
N HIS A 305 -12.08 9.18 -5.96
CA HIS A 305 -11.20 9.11 -4.80
C HIS A 305 -11.02 7.70 -4.23
N VAL A 306 -11.48 6.68 -4.93
CA VAL A 306 -11.34 5.26 -4.56
C VAL A 306 -10.38 4.56 -5.52
N GLY A 307 -9.53 3.67 -4.99
CA GLY A 307 -8.57 2.85 -5.73
C GLY A 307 -8.45 1.45 -5.11
N LEU A 308 -7.46 0.67 -5.55
CA LEU A 308 -7.17 -0.68 -5.09
C LEU A 308 -5.71 -0.81 -4.66
N GLY A 309 -5.48 -1.40 -3.47
CA GLY A 309 -4.16 -1.68 -2.93
C GLY A 309 -4.19 -3.01 -2.19
N GLY A 310 -3.97 -4.13 -2.92
CA GLY A 310 -4.33 -5.48 -2.47
C GLY A 310 -3.56 -5.98 -1.26
N ASP A 311 -2.33 -5.51 -1.04
CA ASP A 311 -1.43 -5.91 0.03
C ASP A 311 -1.01 -7.39 -0.06
N TYR A 312 -0.91 -7.88 -1.29
CA TYR A 312 -0.43 -9.24 -1.56
C TYR A 312 1.04 -9.39 -1.19
N ASP A 313 1.38 -10.58 -0.71
CA ASP A 313 2.68 -10.93 -0.11
C ASP A 313 3.01 -10.18 1.21
N GLY A 314 2.12 -9.27 1.70
CA GLY A 314 2.20 -8.59 2.98
C GLY A 314 1.30 -9.20 4.07
N ALA A 315 0.29 -10.00 3.69
CA ALA A 315 -0.61 -10.67 4.61
C ALA A 315 -0.61 -12.19 4.43
N THR A 316 -0.91 -12.91 5.52
CA THR A 316 -0.84 -14.39 5.55
C THR A 316 -2.07 -15.07 4.97
N PHE A 317 -3.21 -14.41 4.93
CA PHE A 317 -4.45 -14.92 4.33
C PHE A 317 -5.31 -13.78 3.77
N PHE A 318 -6.23 -14.13 2.88
CA PHE A 318 -7.07 -13.20 2.13
C PHE A 318 -8.53 -13.65 2.11
N PRO A 319 -9.46 -12.81 1.65
CA PRO A 319 -10.85 -13.19 1.47
C PRO A 319 -11.00 -14.42 0.56
N GLU A 320 -12.07 -15.17 0.73
CA GLU A 320 -12.34 -16.37 -0.07
C GLU A 320 -12.25 -16.06 -1.57
N ARG A 321 -11.49 -16.87 -2.31
CA ARG A 321 -11.21 -16.73 -3.74
C ARG A 321 -10.37 -15.51 -4.14
N MET A 322 -9.81 -14.77 -3.17
CA MET A 322 -8.94 -13.61 -3.40
C MET A 322 -7.50 -13.85 -2.92
N GLY A 323 -7.03 -15.09 -2.89
CA GLY A 323 -5.76 -15.49 -2.27
C GLY A 323 -4.48 -15.06 -3.01
N ASP A 324 -4.57 -14.41 -4.17
CA ASP A 324 -3.41 -13.92 -4.93
C ASP A 324 -3.80 -12.82 -5.93
N VAL A 325 -2.81 -12.19 -6.55
CA VAL A 325 -2.98 -11.06 -7.48
C VAL A 325 -3.85 -11.36 -8.71
N SER A 326 -4.17 -12.62 -9.00
CA SER A 326 -5.07 -12.97 -10.12
C SER A 326 -6.53 -12.64 -9.84
N SER A 327 -6.89 -12.30 -8.61
CA SER A 327 -8.26 -12.14 -8.14
C SER A 327 -8.90 -10.77 -8.45
N TYR A 328 -8.15 -9.76 -8.88
CA TYR A 328 -8.71 -8.42 -9.19
C TYR A 328 -9.93 -8.44 -10.10
N PRO A 329 -9.98 -9.27 -11.18
CA PRO A 329 -11.18 -9.37 -12.02
C PRO A 329 -12.43 -9.81 -11.26
N LEU A 330 -12.29 -10.67 -10.23
CA LEU A 330 -13.43 -11.10 -9.40
C LEU A 330 -14.07 -9.89 -8.68
N LEU A 331 -13.26 -9.01 -8.10
CA LEU A 331 -13.78 -7.80 -7.44
C LEU A 331 -14.43 -6.84 -8.47
N LEU A 332 -13.78 -6.62 -9.62
CA LEU A 332 -14.34 -5.75 -10.66
C LEU A 332 -15.67 -6.29 -11.21
N ASP A 333 -15.79 -7.60 -11.38
CA ASP A 333 -17.05 -8.24 -11.82
C ASP A 333 -18.12 -8.19 -10.74
N THR A 334 -17.74 -8.32 -9.45
CA THR A 334 -18.66 -8.14 -8.32
C THR A 334 -19.21 -6.72 -8.29
N LEU A 335 -18.36 -5.69 -8.38
CA LEU A 335 -18.79 -4.30 -8.42
C LEU A 335 -19.65 -3.99 -9.65
N ARG A 336 -19.32 -4.55 -10.83
CA ARG A 336 -20.18 -4.44 -12.02
C ARG A 336 -21.55 -5.05 -11.78
N GLY A 337 -21.63 -6.21 -11.12
CA GLY A 337 -22.88 -6.84 -10.71
C GLY A 337 -23.69 -6.00 -9.74
N ARG A 338 -23.04 -5.13 -8.95
CA ARG A 338 -23.65 -4.16 -8.03
C ARG A 338 -24.02 -2.82 -8.70
N GLY A 339 -23.83 -2.71 -10.03
CA GLY A 339 -24.26 -1.56 -10.82
C GLY A 339 -23.19 -0.50 -11.08
N TRP A 340 -21.92 -0.78 -10.81
CA TRP A 340 -20.82 0.11 -11.24
C TRP A 340 -20.72 0.09 -12.77
N SER A 341 -20.67 1.26 -13.36
CA SER A 341 -20.44 1.41 -14.80
C SER A 341 -18.96 1.12 -15.15
N ASP A 342 -18.70 0.77 -16.41
CA ASP A 342 -17.32 0.57 -16.88
C ASP A 342 -16.44 1.81 -16.70
N THR A 343 -17.01 3.02 -16.78
CA THR A 343 -16.29 4.28 -16.50
C THR A 343 -15.89 4.37 -15.03
N GLU A 344 -16.77 4.03 -14.10
CA GLU A 344 -16.46 4.04 -12.65
C GLU A 344 -15.44 2.95 -12.30
N LEU A 345 -15.56 1.76 -12.89
CA LEU A 345 -14.57 0.69 -12.73
C LEU A 345 -13.20 1.09 -13.29
N THR A 346 -13.14 1.82 -14.40
CA THR A 346 -11.87 2.35 -14.93
C THR A 346 -11.25 3.36 -13.97
N ARG A 347 -12.06 4.25 -13.38
CA ARG A 347 -11.58 5.19 -12.35
C ARG A 347 -11.02 4.47 -11.14
N LEU A 348 -11.77 3.52 -10.56
CA LEU A 348 -11.32 2.69 -9.44
C LEU A 348 -10.04 1.93 -9.76
N ALA A 349 -10.01 1.25 -10.91
CA ALA A 349 -8.92 0.34 -11.23
C ALA A 349 -7.57 1.05 -11.45
N HIS A 350 -7.56 2.23 -12.10
CA HIS A 350 -6.32 2.97 -12.35
C HIS A 350 -6.49 4.48 -12.54
N GLY A 351 -7.64 4.94 -13.03
CA GLY A 351 -7.80 6.34 -13.45
C GLY A 351 -7.56 7.34 -12.31
N ASN A 352 -8.04 7.03 -11.11
CA ASN A 352 -7.96 7.92 -9.95
C ASN A 352 -6.52 8.11 -9.46
N VAL A 353 -5.77 7.01 -9.31
CA VAL A 353 -4.39 7.07 -8.85
C VAL A 353 -3.48 7.73 -9.88
N LEU A 354 -3.71 7.48 -11.19
CA LEU A 354 -2.98 8.18 -12.26
C LEU A 354 -3.26 9.68 -12.29
N ARG A 355 -4.52 10.09 -12.11
CA ARG A 355 -4.89 11.49 -11.96
C ARG A 355 -4.13 12.13 -10.79
N ALA A 356 -4.22 11.52 -9.62
CA ALA A 356 -3.54 12.02 -8.43
C ALA A 356 -2.02 12.10 -8.63
N MET A 357 -1.40 11.11 -9.30
CA MET A 357 0.03 11.11 -9.61
C MET A 357 0.42 12.29 -10.50
N ARG A 358 -0.36 12.58 -11.58
CA ARG A 358 -0.13 13.75 -12.44
C ARG A 358 -0.26 15.07 -11.68
N GLU A 359 -1.19 15.16 -10.74
CA GLU A 359 -1.38 16.35 -9.91
C GLU A 359 -0.20 16.55 -8.93
N VAL A 360 0.31 15.49 -8.29
CA VAL A 360 1.51 15.55 -7.45
C VAL A 360 2.72 16.02 -8.25
N GLU A 361 2.92 15.50 -9.47
CA GLU A 361 3.98 15.93 -10.37
C GLU A 361 3.82 17.41 -10.78
N LEU A 362 2.61 17.88 -11.02
CA LEU A 362 2.33 19.27 -11.38
C LEU A 362 2.66 20.22 -10.21
N VAL A 363 2.26 19.86 -8.99
CA VAL A 363 2.56 20.64 -7.77
C VAL A 363 4.07 20.80 -7.61
N SER A 364 4.83 19.74 -7.78
CA SER A 364 6.30 19.78 -7.69
C SER A 364 6.92 20.72 -8.69
N ARG A 365 6.49 20.66 -9.97
CA ARG A 365 7.01 21.53 -11.06
C ARG A 365 6.73 23.01 -10.80
N THR A 366 5.54 23.34 -10.29
CA THR A 366 5.17 24.72 -10.00
C THR A 366 5.97 25.31 -8.82
N ARG A 367 6.33 24.49 -7.84
CA ARG A 367 7.16 24.90 -6.70
C ARG A 367 8.66 25.00 -7.01
N ALA A 368 9.15 24.24 -7.98
CA ALA A 368 10.54 24.35 -8.43
C ALA A 368 10.81 25.60 -9.29
N ALA A 369 9.75 26.21 -9.84
CA ALA A 369 9.83 27.40 -10.70
C ALA A 369 9.68 28.74 -9.95
N GLY A 370 9.31 28.73 -8.68
CA GLY A 370 9.17 29.92 -7.80
C GLY A 370 10.21 29.95 -6.70
#